data_dfc2935607ac87269bad6bf04c9a7455
#
_entry.id   dfc2935607ac87269bad6bf04c9a7455
#
_cell.length_a   1.000
_cell.length_b   1.000
_cell.length_c   1.000
_cell.angle_alpha   90.00
_cell.angle_beta   90.00
_cell.angle_gamma   90.00
#
_symmetry.space_group_name_H-M   'P 1'
#
loop_
_entity.id
_entity.type
_entity.pdbx_description
1 polymer ?
#
loop_
_entity_poly.entity_id
_entity_poly.type
_entity_poly.pdbx_seq_one_letter_code
_entity_poly.pdbx_strand_id
1 'polypeptide(L)'
;MVIDTSALLAVLLQEPDAPRVAQAIEAGSPRLLSAANLLEASIVIESRKGEAGGRELDLLMYRSGIEVVAVDQDQAETARVAWRRFGKGRHPAALNYGDCFAYALARSRRMPLLFRGNDFSQTDIDCVPVP
;
A
#
# COMPACT_ATOMS: atom_id res chain seq x y z
N MET A 1 6.83 8.60 2.40
CA MET A 1 6.25 7.28 2.80
C MET A 1 5.79 6.50 1.60
N VAL A 2 5.73 5.20 1.74
CA VAL A 2 5.08 4.32 0.77
C VAL A 2 3.67 4.00 1.28
N ILE A 3 2.71 3.91 0.37
CA ILE A 3 1.30 3.66 0.70
C ILE A 3 0.93 2.26 0.20
N ASP A 4 0.38 1.42 1.07
CA ASP A 4 -0.15 0.13 0.69
C ASP A 4 -1.58 0.25 0.16
N THR A 5 -2.00 -0.69 -0.67
CA THR A 5 -3.38 -0.79 -1.16
C THR A 5 -4.41 -0.69 -0.03
N SER A 6 -4.14 -1.32 1.11
CA SER A 6 -5.07 -1.32 2.26
C SER A 6 -5.39 0.08 2.77
N ALA A 7 -4.43 0.99 2.75
CA ALA A 7 -4.64 2.37 3.18
C ALA A 7 -5.52 3.15 2.18
N LEU A 8 -5.27 2.97 0.88
CA LEU A 8 -6.11 3.59 -0.15
C LEU A 8 -7.55 3.09 -0.08
N LEU A 9 -7.73 1.79 0.07
CA LEU A 9 -9.06 1.19 0.16
C LEU A 9 -9.81 1.63 1.42
N ALA A 10 -9.11 1.81 2.54
CA ALA A 10 -9.74 2.33 3.76
C ALA A 10 -10.39 3.70 3.52
N VAL A 11 -9.70 4.57 2.78
CA VAL A 11 -10.24 5.90 2.43
C VAL A 11 -11.37 5.78 1.40
N LEU A 12 -11.16 5.03 0.32
CA LEU A 12 -12.12 4.91 -0.77
C LEU A 12 -13.42 4.21 -0.37
N LEU A 13 -13.33 3.23 0.52
CA LEU A 13 -14.49 2.48 1.03
C LEU A 13 -15.09 3.10 2.28
N GLN A 14 -14.58 4.26 2.72
CA GLN A 14 -15.07 4.99 3.89
C GLN A 14 -15.14 4.10 5.14
N GLU A 15 -14.07 3.35 5.39
CA GLU A 15 -13.95 2.57 6.62
C GLU A 15 -13.96 3.50 7.84
N PRO A 16 -14.27 3.00 9.06
CA PRO A 16 -14.42 3.86 10.25
C PRO A 16 -13.23 4.76 10.55
N ASP A 17 -12.03 4.36 10.19
CA ASP A 17 -10.80 5.13 10.40
C ASP A 17 -10.33 5.91 9.16
N ALA A 18 -11.14 5.95 8.09
CA ALA A 18 -10.80 6.67 6.86
C ALA A 18 -10.29 8.11 7.09
N PRO A 19 -10.91 8.93 7.97
CA PRO A 19 -10.40 10.28 8.21
C PRO A 19 -8.99 10.30 8.79
N ARG A 20 -8.65 9.36 9.65
CA ARG A 20 -7.31 9.25 10.25
C ARG A 20 -6.28 8.78 9.24
N VAL A 21 -6.65 7.85 8.38
CA VAL A 21 -5.78 7.39 7.29
C VAL A 21 -5.53 8.52 6.29
N ALA A 22 -6.57 9.24 5.89
CA ALA A 22 -6.44 10.39 5.01
C ALA A 22 -5.52 11.46 5.62
N GLN A 23 -5.63 11.71 6.91
CA GLN A 23 -4.73 12.63 7.62
C GLN A 23 -3.27 12.16 7.58
N ALA A 24 -3.03 10.87 7.74
CA ALA A 24 -1.68 10.30 7.64
C ALA A 24 -1.11 10.46 6.23
N ILE A 25 -1.93 10.29 5.19
CA ILE A 25 -1.53 10.51 3.80
C ILE A 25 -1.12 11.99 3.61
N GLU A 26 -1.94 12.91 4.09
CA GLU A 26 -1.67 14.34 3.95
C GLU A 26 -0.40 14.78 4.69
N ALA A 27 -0.12 14.19 5.83
CA ALA A 27 1.04 14.54 6.64
C ALA A 27 2.37 14.03 6.05
N GLY A 28 2.35 13.02 5.20
CA GLY A 28 3.56 12.42 4.60
C GLY A 28 4.01 13.12 3.32
N SER A 29 5.32 13.10 3.05
CA SER A 29 5.90 13.59 1.80
C SER A 29 7.32 13.01 1.66
N PRO A 30 7.70 12.50 0.48
CA PRO A 30 6.86 12.18 -0.66
C PRO A 30 5.87 11.05 -0.36
N ARG A 31 4.90 10.85 -1.26
CA ARG A 31 3.88 9.80 -1.18
C ARG A 31 4.03 8.89 -2.39
N LEU A 32 4.46 7.65 -2.17
CA LEU A 32 4.78 6.70 -3.22
C LEU A 32 3.84 5.50 -3.19
N LEU A 33 3.46 5.02 -4.36
CA LEU A 33 2.65 3.81 -4.53
C LEU A 33 3.30 2.92 -5.59
N SER A 34 3.48 1.64 -5.29
CA SER A 34 3.93 0.69 -6.29
C SER A 34 2.91 0.57 -7.43
N ALA A 35 3.38 0.52 -8.67
CA ALA A 35 2.51 0.28 -9.83
C ALA A 35 1.69 -1.00 -9.71
N ALA A 36 2.23 -2.03 -9.06
CA ALA A 36 1.49 -3.27 -8.77
C ALA A 36 0.34 -3.04 -7.79
N ASN A 37 0.55 -2.21 -6.78
CA ASN A 37 -0.50 -1.87 -5.83
C ASN A 37 -1.55 -0.92 -6.43
N LEU A 38 -1.18 -0.08 -7.37
CA LEU A 38 -2.15 0.71 -8.13
C LEU A 38 -3.14 -0.21 -8.87
N LEU A 39 -2.64 -1.24 -9.55
CA LEU A 39 -3.50 -2.20 -10.23
C LEU A 39 -4.37 -2.98 -9.23
N GLU A 40 -3.79 -3.44 -8.13
CA GLU A 40 -4.52 -4.14 -7.09
C GLU A 40 -5.67 -3.28 -6.54
N ALA A 41 -5.40 -2.04 -6.19
CA ALA A 41 -6.41 -1.10 -5.70
C ALA A 41 -7.50 -0.85 -6.75
N SER A 42 -7.11 -0.69 -8.01
CA SER A 42 -8.05 -0.51 -9.14
C SER A 42 -8.99 -1.70 -9.28
N ILE A 43 -8.47 -2.91 -9.24
CA ILE A 43 -9.27 -4.13 -9.35
C ILE A 43 -10.28 -4.22 -8.20
N VAL A 44 -9.84 -3.98 -6.98
CA VAL A 44 -10.72 -4.09 -5.81
C VAL A 44 -11.82 -3.02 -5.85
N ILE A 45 -11.46 -1.76 -6.09
CA ILE A 45 -12.46 -0.69 -6.06
C ILE A 45 -13.46 -0.79 -7.22
N GLU A 46 -13.01 -1.17 -8.41
CA GLU A 46 -13.91 -1.35 -9.54
C GLU A 46 -14.78 -2.60 -9.40
N SER A 47 -14.28 -3.66 -8.76
CA SER A 47 -15.10 -4.83 -8.42
C SER A 47 -16.26 -4.49 -7.50
N ARG A 48 -16.08 -3.49 -6.63
CA ARG A 48 -17.12 -3.08 -5.66
C ARG A 48 -18.00 -1.94 -6.15
N LYS A 49 -17.44 -0.97 -6.89
CA LYS A 49 -18.12 0.29 -7.27
C LYS A 49 -18.13 0.55 -8.77
N GLY A 50 -17.66 -0.39 -9.57
CA GLY A 50 -17.57 -0.21 -11.02
C GLY A 50 -16.57 0.88 -11.41
N GLU A 51 -16.68 1.38 -12.64
CA GLU A 51 -15.78 2.41 -13.18
C GLU A 51 -15.80 3.70 -12.35
N ALA A 52 -16.92 4.01 -11.69
CA ALA A 52 -17.00 5.16 -10.79
C ALA A 52 -16.00 5.05 -9.65
N GLY A 53 -15.79 3.85 -9.11
CA GLY A 53 -14.76 3.61 -8.08
C GLY A 53 -13.36 3.84 -8.62
N GLY A 54 -13.08 3.45 -9.84
CA GLY A 54 -11.80 3.73 -10.51
C GLY A 54 -11.55 5.23 -10.65
N ARG A 55 -12.57 6.01 -11.00
CA ARG A 55 -12.48 7.47 -11.06
C ARG A 55 -12.22 8.09 -9.69
N GLU A 56 -12.84 7.56 -8.64
CA GLU A 56 -12.57 8.01 -7.26
C GLU A 56 -11.11 7.76 -6.88
N LEU A 57 -10.56 6.60 -7.23
CA LEU A 57 -9.15 6.28 -7.01
C LEU A 57 -8.24 7.27 -7.75
N ASP A 58 -8.50 7.52 -9.03
CA ASP A 58 -7.71 8.46 -9.83
C ASP A 58 -7.73 9.87 -9.21
N LEU A 59 -8.89 10.29 -8.72
CA LEU A 59 -9.05 11.59 -8.09
C LEU A 59 -8.29 11.67 -6.76
N LEU A 60 -8.33 10.62 -5.95
CA LEU A 60 -7.56 10.54 -4.71
C LEU A 60 -6.05 10.62 -5.01
N MET A 61 -5.57 9.86 -5.99
CA MET A 61 -4.17 9.88 -6.42
C MET A 61 -3.72 11.29 -6.82
N TYR A 62 -4.53 11.97 -7.63
CA TYR A 62 -4.23 13.31 -8.11
C TYR A 62 -4.23 14.33 -6.97
N ARG A 63 -5.28 14.36 -6.16
CA ARG A 63 -5.42 15.33 -5.05
C ARG A 63 -4.35 15.17 -3.99
N SER A 64 -3.96 13.93 -3.72
CA SER A 64 -2.94 13.64 -2.71
C SER A 64 -1.52 13.69 -3.24
N GLY A 65 -1.34 13.92 -4.54
CA GLY A 65 -0.01 13.97 -5.14
C GLY A 65 0.76 12.65 -4.97
N ILE A 66 0.08 11.52 -5.11
CA ILE A 66 0.72 10.21 -4.96
C ILE A 66 1.45 9.85 -6.26
N GLU A 67 2.75 9.59 -6.14
CA GLU A 67 3.60 9.18 -7.25
C GLU A 67 3.59 7.65 -7.41
N VAL A 68 3.32 7.18 -8.62
CA VAL A 68 3.38 5.76 -8.95
C VAL A 68 4.80 5.40 -9.35
N VAL A 69 5.35 4.36 -8.72
CA VAL A 69 6.71 3.88 -8.96
C VAL A 69 6.67 2.52 -9.65
N ALA A 70 7.37 2.40 -10.78
CA ALA A 70 7.45 1.15 -11.52
C ALA A 70 8.11 0.04 -10.69
N VAL A 71 7.65 -1.19 -10.90
CA VAL A 71 8.30 -2.38 -10.34
C VAL A 71 9.42 -2.80 -11.27
N ASP A 72 10.66 -2.70 -10.80
CA ASP A 72 11.82 -3.17 -11.52
C ASP A 72 12.26 -4.56 -11.01
N GLN A 73 13.32 -5.11 -11.62
CA GLN A 73 13.83 -6.41 -11.24
C GLN A 73 14.31 -6.44 -9.79
N ASP A 74 15.00 -5.40 -9.34
CA ASP A 74 15.51 -5.34 -7.96
C ASP A 74 14.38 -5.35 -6.94
N GLN A 75 13.30 -4.61 -7.21
CA GLN A 75 12.11 -4.66 -6.35
C GLN A 75 11.44 -6.02 -6.36
N ALA A 76 11.36 -6.68 -7.52
CA ALA A 76 10.80 -8.02 -7.62
C ALA A 76 11.62 -9.04 -6.80
N GLU A 77 12.93 -8.93 -6.82
CA GLU A 77 13.82 -9.79 -6.02
C GLU A 77 13.67 -9.50 -4.52
N THR A 78 13.58 -8.24 -4.12
CA THR A 78 13.31 -7.85 -2.73
C THR A 78 11.94 -8.37 -2.27
N ALA A 79 10.93 -8.31 -3.12
CA ALA A 79 9.61 -8.85 -2.84
C ALA A 79 9.65 -10.38 -2.63
N ARG A 80 10.46 -11.09 -3.42
CA ARG A 80 10.67 -12.53 -3.22
C ARG A 80 11.25 -12.83 -1.84
N VAL A 81 12.24 -12.07 -1.41
CA VAL A 81 12.84 -12.21 -0.07
C VAL A 81 11.80 -11.95 1.01
N ALA A 82 10.99 -10.92 0.84
CA ALA A 82 9.89 -10.61 1.77
C ALA A 82 8.92 -11.79 1.90
N TRP A 83 8.53 -12.40 0.78
CA TRP A 83 7.65 -13.56 0.80
C TRP A 83 8.28 -14.76 1.51
N ARG A 84 9.57 -15.02 1.26
CA ARG A 84 10.28 -16.13 1.94
C ARG A 84 10.28 -15.95 3.46
N ARG A 85 10.47 -14.73 3.94
CA ARG A 85 10.59 -14.42 5.37
C ARG A 85 9.24 -14.25 6.05
N PHE A 86 8.30 -13.59 5.40
CA PHE A 86 7.07 -13.09 6.01
C PHE A 86 5.79 -13.54 5.30
N GLY A 87 5.89 -14.36 4.26
CA GLY A 87 4.77 -14.73 3.40
C GLY A 87 3.72 -15.59 4.08
N LYS A 88 2.51 -15.53 3.53
CA LYS A 88 1.38 -16.37 3.95
C LYS A 88 1.74 -17.85 3.88
N GLY A 89 1.47 -18.57 4.95
CA GLY A 89 1.84 -19.97 5.10
C GLY A 89 3.28 -20.19 5.59
N ARG A 90 4.06 -19.14 5.80
CA ARG A 90 5.45 -19.20 6.24
C ARG A 90 5.72 -18.43 7.53
N HIS A 91 4.97 -17.37 7.78
CA HIS A 91 5.18 -16.48 8.91
C HIS A 91 3.84 -15.89 9.36
N PRO A 92 3.67 -15.57 10.67
CA PRO A 92 2.44 -14.95 11.17
C PRO A 92 2.03 -13.64 10.50
N ALA A 93 2.99 -12.87 9.95
CA ALA A 93 2.70 -11.67 9.16
C ALA A 93 1.83 -11.99 7.94
N ALA A 94 1.96 -13.19 7.38
CA ALA A 94 1.13 -13.71 6.31
C ALA A 94 1.03 -12.78 5.09
N LEU A 95 2.15 -12.20 4.66
CA LEU A 95 2.17 -11.30 3.50
C LEU A 95 1.66 -12.03 2.26
N ASN A 96 0.69 -11.41 1.59
CA ASN A 96 0.19 -11.90 0.30
C ASN A 96 1.02 -11.30 -0.86
N TYR A 97 0.63 -11.64 -2.09
CA TYR A 97 1.30 -11.17 -3.30
C TYR A 97 1.41 -9.64 -3.36
N GLY A 98 0.30 -8.93 -3.14
CA GLY A 98 0.26 -7.47 -3.17
C GLY A 98 1.11 -6.83 -2.08
N ASP A 99 1.08 -7.39 -0.87
CA ASP A 99 1.86 -6.89 0.26
C ASP A 99 3.36 -6.90 -0.02
N CYS A 100 3.84 -7.89 -0.75
CA CYS A 100 5.26 -8.01 -1.08
C CYS A 100 5.77 -6.83 -1.92
N PHE A 101 4.94 -6.26 -2.79
CA PHE A 101 5.33 -5.09 -3.59
C PHE A 101 5.40 -3.82 -2.75
N ALA A 102 4.47 -3.61 -1.84
CA ALA A 102 4.52 -2.47 -0.92
C ALA A 102 5.76 -2.55 -0.02
N TYR A 103 6.03 -3.72 0.52
CA TYR A 103 7.25 -3.98 1.29
C TYR A 103 8.51 -3.67 0.48
N ALA A 104 8.59 -4.18 -0.75
CA ALA A 104 9.77 -4.02 -1.60
C ALA A 104 10.03 -2.55 -1.94
N LEU A 105 9.00 -1.78 -2.23
CA LEU A 105 9.14 -0.35 -2.50
C LEU A 105 9.63 0.40 -1.26
N ALA A 106 9.00 0.15 -0.10
CA ALA A 106 9.40 0.78 1.16
C ALA A 106 10.87 0.47 1.49
N ARG A 107 11.27 -0.78 1.31
CA ARG A 107 12.65 -1.22 1.55
C ARG A 107 13.64 -0.55 0.61
N SER A 108 13.32 -0.52 -0.70
CA SER A 108 14.22 0.04 -1.72
C SER A 108 14.41 1.55 -1.56
N ARG A 109 13.39 2.25 -1.09
CA ARG A 109 13.42 3.70 -0.87
C ARG A 109 13.78 4.09 0.56
N ARG A 110 13.93 3.11 1.46
CA ARG A 110 14.20 3.35 2.89
C ARG A 110 13.17 4.29 3.50
N MET A 111 11.91 4.02 3.21
CA MET A 111 10.77 4.81 3.67
C MET A 111 9.83 3.97 4.52
N PRO A 112 9.12 4.60 5.48
CA PRO A 112 8.08 3.90 6.21
C PRO A 112 6.88 3.60 5.33
N LEU A 113 6.10 2.60 5.74
CA LEU A 113 4.93 2.10 5.03
C LEU A 113 3.65 2.46 5.77
N LEU A 114 2.70 3.06 5.06
CA LEU A 114 1.35 3.31 5.56
C LEU A 114 0.43 2.17 5.11
N PHE A 115 -0.21 1.51 6.06
CA PHE A 115 -1.08 0.36 5.81
C PHE A 115 -2.19 0.26 6.85
N ARG A 116 -3.19 -0.55 6.54
CA ARG A 116 -4.23 -0.97 7.47
C ARG A 116 -4.14 -2.47 7.71
N GLY A 117 -4.45 -2.92 8.93
CA GLY A 117 -4.32 -4.32 9.32
C GLY A 117 -3.05 -4.58 10.13
N ASN A 118 -2.74 -5.86 10.33
CA ASN A 118 -1.65 -6.28 11.22
C ASN A 118 -0.46 -6.93 10.49
N ASP A 119 -0.52 -7.02 9.16
CA ASP A 119 0.45 -7.82 8.40
C ASP A 119 1.85 -7.25 8.51
N PHE A 120 2.03 -5.98 8.19
CA PHE A 120 3.37 -5.36 8.16
C PHE A 120 3.95 -5.07 9.54
N SER A 121 3.12 -4.93 10.58
CA SER A 121 3.60 -4.69 11.93
C SER A 121 4.42 -5.85 12.49
N GLN A 122 4.30 -7.02 11.90
CA GLN A 122 5.05 -8.22 12.29
C GLN A 122 6.30 -8.44 11.41
N THR A 123 6.60 -7.50 10.53
CA THR A 123 7.79 -7.52 9.69
C THR A 123 8.84 -6.54 10.23
N ASP A 124 9.94 -6.40 9.50
CA ASP A 124 11.02 -5.46 9.83
C ASP A 124 10.87 -4.10 9.14
N ILE A 125 9.70 -3.82 8.53
CA ILE A 125 9.48 -2.53 7.87
C ILE A 125 9.01 -1.48 8.89
N ASP A 126 9.52 -0.26 8.76
CA ASP A 126 9.04 0.85 9.57
C ASP A 126 7.62 1.23 9.16
N CYS A 127 6.78 1.51 10.14
CA CYS A 127 5.36 1.79 9.92
C CYS A 127 5.06 3.27 10.12
N VAL A 128 4.21 3.84 9.26
CA VAL A 128 3.67 5.18 9.47
C VAL A 128 2.55 5.08 10.52
N PRO A 129 2.65 5.84 11.63
CA PRO A 129 1.58 5.83 12.62
C PRO A 129 0.31 6.48 12.06
N VAL A 130 -0.84 5.88 12.35
CA VAL A 130 -2.16 6.45 12.01
C VAL A 130 -2.71 7.13 13.26
N PRO A 131 -3.01 8.43 13.20
CA PRO A 131 -3.48 9.21 14.35
C PRO A 131 -4.75 8.67 15.01
#